data_a0a553a1fba37c6710e9393e30676f2f
#
_entry.id   a0a553a1fba37c6710e9393e30676f2f
#
_cell.length_a   1.000
_cell.length_b   1.000
_cell.length_c   1.000
_cell.angle_alpha   90.00
_cell.angle_beta   90.00
_cell.angle_gamma   90.00
#
_symmetry.space_group_name_H-M   'P 1'
#
loop_
_entity.id
_entity.type
_entity.pdbx_description
1 polymer ?
#
loop_
_entity_poly.entity_id
_entity_poly.type
_entity_poly.pdbx_seq_one_letter_code
_entity_poly.pdbx_strand_id
1 'polypeptide(L)'
;MDDCLDGDYQMYSVLPGDVQREHWVEGNPELEMMMSSLTDEEVKQIKRGGQDHKKIYAAFDQATKTEGKPTVLLIKTVKGDGMGAQGKNTAHQYKNMPSDERVRLAAELKIPLSKEDAEKAEFFRPDESSDEVTYLREKRKELGGPLPNRVVDCPSVRAPDLEVFVDLLKGTERAVSTTMMMVRLLSQLIKMPEIGKYIV
;
A
#
# COMPACT_ATOMS: atom_id res chain seq x y z
N MET A 1 10.75 11.84 16.67
CA MET A 1 10.50 10.81 15.63
C MET A 1 11.42 10.94 14.42
N ASP A 2 11.81 12.11 14.01
CA ASP A 2 12.69 12.29 12.84
C ASP A 2 14.10 11.75 13.08
N ASP A 3 14.53 11.74 14.32
CA ASP A 3 15.85 11.25 14.74
C ASP A 3 15.88 9.72 15.04
N CYS A 4 14.70 9.05 14.97
CA CYS A 4 14.64 7.62 15.22
C CYS A 4 15.22 6.82 14.05
N LEU A 5 16.12 5.89 14.34
CA LEU A 5 16.59 4.91 13.39
C LEU A 5 15.49 3.90 13.03
N ASP A 6 15.66 3.20 11.92
CA ASP A 6 14.63 2.30 11.37
C ASP A 6 14.10 1.27 12.38
N GLY A 7 14.96 0.71 13.23
CA GLY A 7 14.58 -0.25 14.27
C GLY A 7 13.69 0.36 15.34
N ASP A 8 14.03 1.53 15.86
CA ASP A 8 13.24 2.26 16.85
C ASP A 8 11.90 2.69 16.29
N TYR A 9 11.90 3.15 15.03
CA TYR A 9 10.68 3.52 14.35
C TYR A 9 9.70 2.36 14.18
N GLN A 10 10.18 1.16 13.90
CA GLN A 10 9.37 -0.05 13.82
C GLN A 10 8.85 -0.48 15.20
N MET A 11 9.68 -0.36 16.23
CA MET A 11 9.37 -0.73 17.60
C MET A 11 8.12 -0.01 18.12
N TYR A 12 7.94 1.28 17.81
CA TYR A 12 6.75 2.04 18.16
C TYR A 12 5.44 1.48 17.59
N SER A 13 5.48 0.59 16.60
CA SER A 13 4.28 -0.08 16.07
C SER A 13 3.81 -1.21 16.97
N VAL A 14 4.65 -1.73 17.83
CA VAL A 14 4.38 -2.93 18.66
C VAL A 14 4.44 -2.67 20.16
N LEU A 15 5.09 -1.60 20.60
CA LEU A 15 5.18 -1.25 22.01
C LEU A 15 3.82 -0.89 22.62
N PRO A 16 3.63 -1.19 23.93
CA PRO A 16 2.52 -0.65 24.70
C PRO A 16 2.56 0.88 24.77
N GLY A 17 1.42 1.53 25.03
CA GLY A 17 1.30 2.98 25.03
C GLY A 17 2.09 3.68 26.13
N ASP A 18 2.18 3.08 27.30
CA ASP A 18 3.01 3.54 28.44
C ASP A 18 4.51 3.61 28.07
N VAL A 19 5.03 2.54 27.48
CA VAL A 19 6.43 2.47 27.02
C VAL A 19 6.69 3.46 25.90
N GLN A 20 5.74 3.62 24.96
CA GLN A 20 5.83 4.63 23.92
C GLN A 20 5.89 6.04 24.50
N ARG A 21 5.02 6.34 25.48
CA ARG A 21 4.99 7.62 26.18
C ARG A 21 6.33 7.94 26.81
N GLU A 22 6.84 7.02 27.64
CA GLU A 22 8.12 7.20 28.34
C GLU A 22 9.25 7.54 27.35
N HIS A 23 9.35 6.77 26.28
CA HIS A 23 10.39 6.95 25.27
C HIS A 23 10.26 8.26 24.47
N TRP A 24 9.02 8.70 24.20
CA TRP A 24 8.80 9.93 23.43
C TRP A 24 9.03 11.20 24.23
N VAL A 25 8.79 11.19 25.54
CA VAL A 25 8.94 12.35 26.41
C VAL A 25 10.32 12.44 27.03
N GLU A 26 11.14 11.40 26.90
CA GLU A 26 12.47 11.32 27.51
C GLU A 26 13.28 12.60 27.22
N GLY A 27 13.63 13.33 28.30
CA GLY A 27 14.41 14.56 28.21
C GLY A 27 13.67 15.79 27.64
N ASN A 28 12.34 15.72 27.44
CA ASN A 28 11.58 16.85 26.92
C ASN A 28 10.34 17.15 27.79
N PRO A 29 10.44 18.10 28.74
CA PRO A 29 9.35 18.46 29.65
C PRO A 29 8.07 19.01 28.95
N GLU A 30 8.22 19.64 27.78
CA GLU A 30 7.07 20.15 27.03
C GLU A 30 6.25 19.00 26.44
N LEU A 31 6.92 17.98 25.89
CA LEU A 31 6.25 16.77 25.41
C LEU A 31 5.62 15.98 26.56
N GLU A 32 6.29 15.91 27.72
CA GLU A 32 5.73 15.27 28.91
C GLU A 32 4.42 15.94 29.32
N MET A 33 4.39 17.28 29.34
CA MET A 33 3.17 18.05 29.66
C MET A 33 2.08 17.80 28.61
N MET A 34 2.40 17.81 27.32
CA MET A 34 1.43 17.54 26.26
C MET A 34 0.84 16.13 26.35
N MET A 35 1.67 15.14 26.65
CA MET A 35 1.28 13.74 26.71
C MET A 35 0.59 13.33 28.02
N SER A 36 0.69 14.16 29.07
CA SER A 36 0.12 13.86 30.39
C SER A 36 -1.40 13.75 30.39
N SER A 37 -2.08 14.42 29.46
CA SER A 37 -3.54 14.38 29.31
C SER A 37 -4.07 13.19 28.54
N LEU A 38 -3.20 12.40 27.89
CA LEU A 38 -3.58 11.26 27.08
C LEU A 38 -3.51 9.96 27.91
N THR A 39 -4.41 9.04 27.67
CA THR A 39 -4.31 7.67 28.19
C THR A 39 -3.28 6.87 27.38
N ASP A 40 -2.83 5.73 27.88
CA ASP A 40 -1.88 4.87 27.15
C ASP A 40 -2.50 4.27 25.89
N GLU A 41 -3.80 4.01 25.90
CA GLU A 41 -4.58 3.61 24.74
C GLU A 41 -4.61 4.71 23.67
N GLU A 42 -4.80 5.96 24.07
CA GLU A 42 -4.77 7.10 23.13
C GLU A 42 -3.38 7.33 22.56
N VAL A 43 -2.32 7.19 23.38
CA VAL A 43 -0.94 7.25 22.90
C VAL A 43 -0.69 6.18 21.84
N LYS A 44 -1.13 4.96 22.08
CA LYS A 44 -1.00 3.85 21.14
C LYS A 44 -1.78 4.09 19.83
N GLN A 45 -2.85 4.87 19.88
CA GLN A 45 -3.66 5.22 18.70
C GLN A 45 -3.08 6.38 17.89
N ILE A 46 -2.04 7.05 18.36
CA ILE A 46 -1.36 8.09 17.59
C ILE A 46 -0.73 7.45 16.36
N LYS A 47 -1.37 7.64 15.21
CA LYS A 47 -0.91 7.09 13.93
C LYS A 47 0.16 7.98 13.31
N ARG A 48 1.11 7.34 12.65
CA ARG A 48 2.10 8.02 11.81
C ARG A 48 1.42 8.64 10.60
N GLY A 49 1.95 9.77 10.12
CA GLY A 49 1.35 10.50 9.00
C GLY A 49 1.11 9.62 7.76
N GLY A 50 2.05 8.72 7.44
CA GLY A 50 1.94 7.81 6.31
C GLY A 50 0.90 6.67 6.48
N GLN A 51 0.30 6.54 7.66
CA GLN A 51 -0.74 5.56 7.99
C GLN A 51 -2.02 6.22 8.50
N ASP A 52 -2.07 7.55 8.46
CA ASP A 52 -3.25 8.36 8.77
C ASP A 52 -3.96 8.69 7.46
N HIS A 53 -5.10 8.04 7.21
CA HIS A 53 -5.86 8.21 5.96
C HIS A 53 -6.30 9.65 5.72
N LYS A 54 -6.58 10.43 6.77
CA LYS A 54 -6.96 11.85 6.63
C LYS A 54 -5.78 12.70 6.18
N LYS A 55 -4.59 12.47 6.76
CA LYS A 55 -3.37 13.18 6.37
C LYS A 55 -2.94 12.80 4.96
N ILE A 56 -3.02 11.51 4.60
CA ILE A 56 -2.73 11.04 3.25
C ILE A 56 -3.67 11.72 2.24
N TYR A 57 -4.97 11.70 2.51
CA TYR A 57 -5.95 12.35 1.64
C TYR A 57 -5.66 13.84 1.47
N ALA A 58 -5.44 14.56 2.58
CA ALA A 58 -5.12 16.00 2.54
C ALA A 58 -3.84 16.31 1.76
N ALA A 59 -2.82 15.47 1.89
CA ALA A 59 -1.57 15.64 1.14
C ALA A 59 -1.76 15.42 -0.37
N PHE A 60 -2.51 14.41 -0.77
CA PHE A 60 -2.85 14.18 -2.18
C PHE A 60 -3.76 15.28 -2.74
N ASP A 61 -4.77 15.71 -2.00
CA ASP A 61 -5.65 16.81 -2.40
C ASP A 61 -4.86 18.11 -2.64
N GLN A 62 -3.93 18.44 -1.75
CA GLN A 62 -3.05 19.59 -1.93
C GLN A 62 -2.11 19.40 -3.14
N ALA A 63 -1.56 18.21 -3.34
CA ALA A 63 -0.69 17.91 -4.46
C ALA A 63 -1.40 18.09 -5.81
N THR A 64 -2.64 17.63 -5.93
CA THR A 64 -3.44 17.76 -7.16
C THR A 64 -3.85 19.19 -7.48
N LYS A 65 -3.87 20.09 -6.49
CA LYS A 65 -4.15 21.52 -6.65
C LYS A 65 -2.90 22.37 -6.90
N THR A 66 -1.71 21.79 -6.81
CA THR A 66 -0.46 22.50 -7.01
C THR A 66 -0.14 22.58 -8.50
N GLU A 67 -0.07 23.78 -9.03
CA GLU A 67 0.23 24.05 -10.44
C GLU A 67 1.65 24.59 -10.64
N GLY A 68 2.16 24.47 -11.85
CA GLY A 68 3.42 25.08 -12.29
C GLY A 68 4.70 24.37 -11.81
N LYS A 69 4.58 23.31 -11.01
CA LYS A 69 5.72 22.50 -10.53
C LYS A 69 5.29 21.07 -10.18
N PRO A 70 6.18 20.08 -10.32
CA PRO A 70 5.89 18.72 -9.86
C PRO A 70 5.82 18.69 -8.33
N THR A 71 4.97 17.81 -7.79
CA THR A 71 4.87 17.55 -6.35
C THR A 71 5.30 16.11 -6.05
N VAL A 72 6.17 15.95 -5.07
CA VAL A 72 6.61 14.63 -4.57
C VAL A 72 6.15 14.48 -3.13
N LEU A 73 5.43 13.39 -2.83
CA LEU A 73 4.99 13.03 -1.50
C LEU A 73 5.87 11.91 -0.95
N LEU A 74 6.64 12.21 0.10
CA LEU A 74 7.43 11.21 0.83
C LEU A 74 6.59 10.65 1.98
N ILE A 75 6.10 9.43 1.81
CA ILE A 75 5.16 8.80 2.74
C ILE A 75 5.89 7.71 3.54
N LYS A 76 6.19 7.97 4.81
CA LYS A 76 6.82 7.01 5.70
C LYS A 76 5.77 6.09 6.33
N THR A 77 5.87 4.80 6.07
CA THR A 77 4.94 3.76 6.53
C THR A 77 5.67 2.63 7.24
N VAL A 78 4.90 1.76 7.91
CA VAL A 78 5.41 0.49 8.48
C VAL A 78 4.77 -0.66 7.73
N LYS A 79 5.58 -1.61 7.30
CA LYS A 79 5.10 -2.80 6.60
C LYS A 79 4.21 -3.65 7.50
N GLY A 80 3.09 -4.11 6.95
CA GLY A 80 2.13 -4.95 7.68
C GLY A 80 1.15 -4.17 8.57
N ASP A 81 1.02 -2.86 8.37
CA ASP A 81 0.01 -2.06 9.08
C ASP A 81 -1.40 -2.62 8.85
N GLY A 82 -2.18 -2.71 9.91
CA GLY A 82 -3.53 -3.28 9.89
C GLY A 82 -3.60 -4.80 9.77
N MET A 83 -2.49 -5.50 9.51
CA MET A 83 -2.47 -6.95 9.28
C MET A 83 -2.11 -7.79 10.52
N GLY A 84 -1.93 -7.18 11.69
CA GLY A 84 -1.47 -7.87 12.91
C GLY A 84 0.02 -8.29 12.88
N ALA A 85 0.72 -7.97 11.80
CA ALA A 85 2.13 -8.30 11.60
C ALA A 85 3.04 -7.05 11.50
N GLN A 86 2.49 -5.87 11.74
CA GLN A 86 3.23 -4.61 11.64
C GLN A 86 4.43 -4.59 12.59
N GLY A 87 5.56 -4.10 12.11
CA GLY A 87 6.81 -4.03 12.88
C GLY A 87 7.48 -5.38 13.17
N LYS A 88 6.91 -6.50 12.70
CA LYS A 88 7.47 -7.85 12.88
C LYS A 88 8.23 -8.30 11.65
N ASN A 89 9.29 -9.08 11.83
CA ASN A 89 10.04 -9.67 10.72
C ASN A 89 9.17 -10.55 9.80
N THR A 90 8.13 -11.17 10.36
CA THR A 90 7.17 -12.00 9.63
C THR A 90 6.35 -11.21 8.60
N ALA A 91 6.23 -9.89 8.74
CA ALA A 91 5.47 -9.05 7.81
C ALA A 91 5.94 -9.18 6.36
N HIS A 92 7.23 -9.48 6.13
CA HIS A 92 7.79 -9.64 4.78
C HIS A 92 7.23 -10.84 4.02
N GLN A 93 6.94 -11.93 4.72
CA GLN A 93 6.45 -13.20 4.16
C GLN A 93 5.01 -13.52 4.59
N TYR A 94 4.27 -12.52 5.05
CA TYR A 94 2.93 -12.72 5.59
C TYR A 94 1.95 -13.04 4.46
N LYS A 95 1.58 -14.32 4.36
CA LYS A 95 0.74 -14.83 3.26
C LYS A 95 -0.73 -14.90 3.61
N ASN A 96 -1.03 -15.20 4.87
CA ASN A 96 -2.40 -15.42 5.34
C ASN A 96 -2.66 -14.60 6.59
N MET A 97 -3.68 -13.77 6.55
CA MET A 97 -4.15 -13.01 7.71
C MET A 97 -5.05 -13.90 8.58
N PRO A 98 -4.80 -14.05 9.89
CA PRO A 98 -5.67 -14.78 10.79
C PRO A 98 -7.10 -14.23 10.80
N SER A 99 -8.08 -15.09 11.12
CA SER A 99 -9.51 -14.71 11.09
C SER A 99 -9.85 -13.61 12.10
N ASP A 100 -9.29 -13.67 13.29
CA ASP A 100 -9.43 -12.65 14.34
C ASP A 100 -8.88 -11.29 13.92
N GLU A 101 -7.75 -11.27 13.22
CA GLU A 101 -7.18 -10.04 12.68
C GLU A 101 -8.04 -9.46 11.54
N ARG A 102 -8.67 -10.31 10.72
CA ARG A 102 -9.63 -9.84 9.69
C ARG A 102 -10.85 -9.18 10.32
N VAL A 103 -11.40 -9.77 11.38
CA VAL A 103 -12.52 -9.19 12.13
C VAL A 103 -12.11 -7.83 12.73
N ARG A 104 -10.93 -7.76 13.36
CA ARG A 104 -10.41 -6.53 13.93
C ARG A 104 -10.24 -5.44 12.86
N LEU A 105 -9.63 -5.78 11.73
CA LEU A 105 -9.41 -4.84 10.63
C LEU A 105 -10.74 -4.36 10.01
N ALA A 106 -11.71 -5.25 9.81
CA ALA A 106 -13.03 -4.88 9.32
C ALA A 106 -13.72 -3.87 10.25
N ALA A 107 -13.63 -4.09 11.56
CA ALA A 107 -14.16 -3.17 12.56
C ALA A 107 -13.41 -1.81 12.56
N GLU A 108 -12.08 -1.83 12.50
CA GLU A 108 -11.25 -0.61 12.45
C GLU A 108 -11.57 0.24 11.19
N LEU A 109 -11.74 -0.41 10.06
CA LEU A 109 -12.10 0.24 8.79
C LEU A 109 -13.60 0.55 8.67
N LYS A 110 -14.40 0.17 9.69
CA LYS A 110 -15.87 0.35 9.70
C LYS A 110 -16.57 -0.31 8.51
N ILE A 111 -16.05 -1.44 8.04
CA ILE A 111 -16.68 -2.22 6.98
C ILE A 111 -17.89 -2.95 7.60
N PRO A 112 -19.10 -2.78 7.08
CA PRO A 112 -20.32 -3.35 7.66
C PRO A 112 -20.50 -4.84 7.33
N LEU A 113 -19.52 -5.65 7.74
CA LEU A 113 -19.56 -7.11 7.65
C LEU A 113 -19.92 -7.70 9.02
N SER A 114 -20.67 -8.81 9.01
CA SER A 114 -20.81 -9.63 10.20
C SER A 114 -19.45 -10.21 10.62
N LYS A 115 -19.33 -10.64 11.88
CA LYS A 115 -18.11 -11.31 12.34
C LYS A 115 -17.79 -12.54 11.49
N GLU A 116 -18.80 -13.35 11.16
CA GLU A 116 -18.65 -14.56 10.36
C GLU A 116 -18.19 -14.26 8.93
N ASP A 117 -18.74 -13.22 8.30
CA ASP A 117 -18.36 -12.81 6.95
C ASP A 117 -16.94 -12.24 6.93
N ALA A 118 -16.56 -11.47 7.95
CA ALA A 118 -15.20 -10.98 8.10
C ALA A 118 -14.19 -12.12 8.34
N GLU A 119 -14.55 -13.13 9.13
CA GLU A 119 -13.72 -14.34 9.32
C GLU A 119 -13.48 -15.11 8.02
N LYS A 120 -14.47 -15.13 7.13
CA LYS A 120 -14.39 -15.79 5.82
C LYS A 120 -13.75 -14.91 4.74
N ALA A 121 -13.54 -13.62 5.03
CA ALA A 121 -13.12 -12.61 4.06
C ALA A 121 -14.11 -12.48 2.89
N GLU A 122 -15.41 -12.47 3.19
CA GLU A 122 -16.45 -12.27 2.18
C GLU A 122 -16.33 -10.89 1.54
N PHE A 123 -16.68 -10.83 0.26
CA PHE A 123 -16.64 -9.56 -0.47
C PHE A 123 -17.73 -8.61 0.02
N PHE A 124 -17.32 -7.41 0.40
CA PHE A 124 -18.21 -6.31 0.65
C PHE A 124 -18.26 -5.37 -0.55
N ARG A 125 -19.45 -5.10 -1.03
CA ARG A 125 -19.70 -4.07 -2.04
C ARG A 125 -20.60 -3.00 -1.43
N PRO A 126 -20.14 -1.74 -1.33
CA PRO A 126 -20.97 -0.64 -0.87
C PRO A 126 -22.20 -0.45 -1.77
N ASP A 127 -23.29 0.05 -1.20
CA ASP A 127 -24.47 0.41 -1.98
C ASP A 127 -24.12 1.49 -3.00
N GLU A 128 -24.76 1.41 -4.18
CA GLU A 128 -24.54 2.34 -5.29
C GLU A 128 -24.92 3.79 -4.94
N SER A 129 -25.80 3.97 -3.95
CA SER A 129 -26.24 5.27 -3.44
C SER A 129 -25.45 5.75 -2.21
N SER A 130 -24.48 4.98 -1.74
CA SER A 130 -23.65 5.38 -0.59
C SER A 130 -22.82 6.63 -0.91
N ASP A 131 -22.49 7.39 0.13
CA ASP A 131 -21.69 8.61 0.00
C ASP A 131 -20.31 8.32 -0.61
N GLU A 132 -19.72 7.17 -0.25
CA GLU A 132 -18.41 6.73 -0.75
C GLU A 132 -18.45 6.47 -2.26
N VAL A 133 -19.48 5.75 -2.74
CA VAL A 133 -19.62 5.42 -4.17
C VAL A 133 -19.96 6.68 -4.95
N THR A 134 -20.83 7.52 -4.43
CA THR A 134 -21.19 8.81 -5.03
C THR A 134 -19.96 9.69 -5.20
N TYR A 135 -19.17 9.87 -4.13
CA TYR A 135 -17.92 10.63 -4.16
C TYR A 135 -16.93 10.06 -5.19
N LEU A 136 -16.73 8.74 -5.19
CA LEU A 136 -15.82 8.09 -6.13
C LEU A 136 -16.25 8.35 -7.60
N ARG A 137 -17.54 8.25 -7.89
CA ARG A 137 -18.06 8.47 -9.25
C ARG A 137 -17.94 9.91 -9.70
N GLU A 138 -18.20 10.87 -8.81
CA GLU A 138 -18.02 12.28 -9.09
C GLU A 138 -16.56 12.60 -9.43
N LYS A 139 -15.62 12.14 -8.59
CA LYS A 139 -14.19 12.30 -8.84
C LYS A 139 -13.73 11.64 -10.14
N ARG A 140 -14.24 10.46 -10.45
CA ARG A 140 -13.92 9.80 -11.72
C ARG A 140 -14.51 10.54 -12.93
N LYS A 141 -15.69 11.13 -12.79
CA LYS A 141 -16.30 11.94 -13.83
C LYS A 141 -15.50 13.22 -14.10
N GLU A 142 -15.05 13.91 -13.05
CA GLU A 142 -14.15 15.07 -13.17
C GLU A 142 -12.86 14.74 -13.95
N LEU A 143 -12.33 13.53 -13.79
CA LEU A 143 -11.14 13.03 -14.47
C LEU A 143 -11.41 12.44 -15.87
N GLY A 144 -12.64 12.60 -16.42
CA GLY A 144 -12.98 12.11 -17.76
C GLY A 144 -13.54 10.68 -17.81
N GLY A 145 -13.90 10.09 -16.67
CA GLY A 145 -14.56 8.78 -16.60
C GLY A 145 -13.76 7.71 -15.83
N PRO A 146 -14.30 6.49 -15.76
CA PRO A 146 -13.73 5.40 -14.92
C PRO A 146 -12.38 4.87 -15.43
N LEU A 147 -12.11 5.01 -16.72
CA LEU A 147 -10.84 4.62 -17.33
C LEU A 147 -10.21 5.83 -18.03
N PRO A 148 -8.90 6.06 -17.89
CA PRO A 148 -8.24 7.10 -18.65
C PRO A 148 -8.33 6.77 -20.14
N ASN A 149 -8.72 7.75 -20.95
CA ASN A 149 -8.65 7.65 -22.39
C ASN A 149 -7.18 7.73 -22.81
N ARG A 150 -6.62 6.60 -23.24
CA ARG A 150 -5.27 6.55 -23.81
C ARG A 150 -5.40 6.55 -25.32
N VAL A 151 -4.88 7.59 -25.95
CA VAL A 151 -4.61 7.58 -27.38
C VAL A 151 -3.18 7.09 -27.54
N VAL A 152 -3.02 5.89 -28.09
CA VAL A 152 -1.71 5.31 -28.35
C VAL A 152 -1.52 5.26 -29.86
N ASP A 153 -0.67 6.12 -30.38
CA ASP A 153 -0.16 6.03 -31.74
C ASP A 153 1.15 5.23 -31.69
N CYS A 154 1.03 3.92 -31.86
CA CYS A 154 2.16 3.01 -31.82
C CYS A 154 2.40 2.43 -33.21
N PRO A 155 3.62 2.49 -33.77
CA PRO A 155 3.94 1.84 -35.02
C PRO A 155 3.69 0.34 -34.90
N SER A 156 3.20 -0.26 -35.99
CA SER A 156 3.00 -1.70 -36.04
C SER A 156 4.34 -2.43 -35.88
N VAL A 157 4.40 -3.28 -34.87
CA VAL A 157 5.59 -4.12 -34.61
C VAL A 157 5.23 -5.57 -34.90
N ARG A 158 6.05 -6.25 -35.70
CA ARG A 158 5.85 -7.68 -35.98
C ARG A 158 6.08 -8.49 -34.71
N ALA A 159 5.13 -9.35 -34.37
CA ALA A 159 5.30 -10.28 -33.28
C ALA A 159 6.48 -11.25 -33.53
N PRO A 160 7.29 -11.57 -32.53
CA PRO A 160 8.37 -12.55 -32.67
C PRO A 160 7.81 -13.93 -32.98
N ASP A 161 8.54 -14.72 -33.72
CA ASP A 161 8.22 -16.13 -33.94
C ASP A 161 8.43 -16.93 -32.65
N LEU A 162 7.62 -17.95 -32.43
CA LEU A 162 7.66 -18.77 -31.19
C LEU A 162 9.01 -19.47 -30.98
N GLU A 163 9.76 -19.71 -32.06
CA GLU A 163 11.08 -20.32 -32.01
C GLU A 163 12.08 -19.54 -31.15
N VAL A 164 11.90 -18.22 -31.04
CA VAL A 164 12.74 -17.36 -30.17
C VAL A 164 12.58 -17.74 -28.69
N PHE A 165 11.44 -18.33 -28.33
CA PHE A 165 11.09 -18.67 -26.94
C PHE A 165 11.16 -20.17 -26.64
N VAL A 166 11.74 -20.96 -27.52
CA VAL A 166 11.74 -22.42 -27.41
C VAL A 166 12.25 -22.92 -26.05
N ASP A 167 13.25 -22.27 -25.47
CA ASP A 167 13.79 -22.64 -24.17
C ASP A 167 12.84 -22.31 -23.01
N LEU A 168 11.96 -21.33 -23.17
CA LEU A 168 10.91 -21.03 -22.20
C LEU A 168 9.72 -21.97 -22.33
N LEU A 169 9.46 -22.46 -23.53
CA LEU A 169 8.34 -23.37 -23.83
C LEU A 169 8.60 -24.81 -23.36
N LYS A 170 9.85 -25.20 -23.15
CA LYS A 170 10.22 -26.53 -22.62
C LYS A 170 9.72 -26.78 -21.21
N GLY A 171 9.34 -25.74 -20.46
CA GLY A 171 8.98 -25.84 -19.06
C GLY A 171 10.18 -26.08 -18.14
N THR A 172 9.90 -26.33 -16.87
CA THR A 172 10.91 -26.63 -15.85
C THR A 172 10.40 -27.70 -14.90
N GLU A 173 11.30 -28.56 -14.42
CA GLU A 173 10.97 -29.59 -13.41
C GLU A 173 10.71 -28.94 -12.02
N ARG A 174 11.25 -27.76 -11.78
CA ARG A 174 11.08 -27.00 -10.52
C ARG A 174 10.05 -25.90 -10.71
N ALA A 175 9.26 -25.66 -9.66
CA ALA A 175 8.38 -24.50 -9.62
C ALA A 175 9.20 -23.21 -9.73
N VAL A 176 8.82 -22.33 -10.64
CA VAL A 176 9.40 -21.00 -10.82
C VAL A 176 8.32 -19.93 -10.63
N SER A 177 8.71 -18.76 -10.13
CA SER A 177 7.77 -17.67 -10.01
C SER A 177 7.43 -17.08 -11.38
N THR A 178 6.21 -16.60 -11.55
CA THR A 178 5.77 -15.88 -12.75
C THR A 178 6.65 -14.65 -13.04
N THR A 179 7.10 -13.96 -11.99
CA THR A 179 8.03 -12.83 -12.10
C THR A 179 9.34 -13.24 -12.77
N MET A 180 9.93 -14.37 -12.37
CA MET A 180 11.17 -14.85 -12.97
C MET A 180 10.98 -15.28 -14.43
N MET A 181 9.82 -15.85 -14.76
CA MET A 181 9.49 -16.17 -16.15
C MET A 181 9.33 -14.90 -16.99
N MET A 182 8.67 -13.87 -16.45
CA MET A 182 8.55 -12.58 -17.14
C MET A 182 9.90 -11.92 -17.37
N VAL A 183 10.81 -11.93 -16.39
CA VAL A 183 12.18 -11.42 -16.54
C VAL A 183 12.91 -12.15 -17.67
N ARG A 184 12.81 -13.47 -17.77
CA ARG A 184 13.42 -14.24 -18.86
C ARG A 184 12.82 -13.90 -20.23
N LEU A 185 11.48 -13.77 -20.29
CA LEU A 185 10.78 -13.35 -21.52
C LEU A 185 11.26 -11.97 -21.97
N LEU A 186 11.22 -10.98 -21.07
CA LEU A 186 11.69 -9.62 -21.37
C LEU A 186 13.16 -9.60 -21.78
N SER A 187 14.02 -10.41 -21.16
CA SER A 187 15.42 -10.51 -21.52
C SER A 187 15.64 -11.03 -22.95
N GLN A 188 14.73 -11.84 -23.48
CA GLN A 188 14.77 -12.25 -24.89
C GLN A 188 14.29 -11.10 -25.81
N LEU A 189 13.17 -10.47 -25.45
CA LEU A 189 12.59 -9.38 -26.25
C LEU A 189 13.51 -8.17 -26.34
N ILE A 190 14.19 -7.78 -25.26
CA ILE A 190 15.13 -6.64 -25.22
C ILE A 190 16.29 -6.85 -26.21
N LYS A 191 16.72 -8.09 -26.44
CA LYS A 191 17.79 -8.40 -27.37
C LYS A 191 17.39 -8.28 -28.85
N MET A 192 16.08 -8.19 -29.12
CA MET A 192 15.57 -8.06 -30.48
C MET A 192 15.59 -6.59 -30.92
N PRO A 193 16.33 -6.20 -31.98
CA PRO A 193 16.49 -4.78 -32.33
C PRO A 193 15.19 -4.06 -32.65
N GLU A 194 14.20 -4.76 -33.22
CA GLU A 194 12.91 -4.18 -33.60
C GLU A 194 11.96 -3.96 -32.41
N ILE A 195 12.09 -4.76 -31.36
CA ILE A 195 11.20 -4.76 -30.21
C ILE A 195 11.87 -4.12 -29.01
N GLY A 196 13.13 -4.44 -28.76
CA GLY A 196 13.85 -4.02 -27.56
C GLY A 196 13.89 -2.52 -27.34
N LYS A 197 13.89 -1.74 -28.41
CA LYS A 197 13.85 -0.26 -28.36
C LYS A 197 12.55 0.31 -27.76
N TYR A 198 11.49 -0.49 -27.66
CA TYR A 198 10.20 -0.10 -27.06
C TYR A 198 10.04 -0.60 -25.64
N ILE A 199 10.99 -1.37 -25.11
CA ILE A 199 10.96 -1.92 -23.74
C ILE A 199 11.88 -1.03 -22.88
N VAL A 200 11.26 -0.34 -21.92
CA VAL A 200 11.93 0.58 -21.00
C VAL A 200 11.91 0.01 -19.59
#